data_0b94591b63aa206d06b5ba6b1a6ea4b8
#
_entry.id   0b94591b63aa206d06b5ba6b1a6ea4b8
#
_cell.length_a   1.000
_cell.length_b   1.000
_cell.length_c   1.000
_cell.angle_alpha   90.00
_cell.angle_beta   90.00
_cell.angle_gamma   90.00
#
_symmetry.space_group_name_H-M   'P 1'
#
loop_
_entity.id
_entity.type
_entity.pdbx_description
1 polymer ?
#
loop_
_entity_poly.entity_id
_entity_poly.type
_entity_poly.pdbx_seq_one_letter_code
_entity_poly.pdbx_strand_id
1 'polypeptide(L)'
;VLWGDHGWHLGDHDLWEKHTNLENATRAPLIIAAPGMKPGQSKSLSEHLDIFPTICDLAGLSVPKQLQGKSLKPVMLNNSTSVNEYSVSQYPRKLSKEEMQKAGYDSNKMMGYSLRTNQYRLTIWMNDFTTDQPFETKKVFATEMYDYTADPLEKVNIYKADKYKDAAKDMYSKMVGFFKSQEKK
;
A
#
# COMPACT_ATOMS: atom_id res chain seq x y z
N VAL A 1 2.99 -17.21 14.44
CA VAL A 1 3.09 -16.02 13.57
C VAL A 1 3.81 -14.92 14.33
N LEU A 2 4.81 -14.32 13.71
CA LEU A 2 5.49 -13.12 14.17
C LEU A 2 5.34 -12.06 13.08
N TRP A 3 4.86 -10.87 13.43
CA TRP A 3 4.81 -9.73 12.52
C TRP A 3 5.13 -8.43 13.23
N GLY A 4 5.66 -7.45 12.49
CA GLY A 4 5.71 -6.06 12.92
C GLY A 4 4.42 -5.35 12.53
N ASP A 5 3.95 -4.43 13.34
CA ASP A 5 2.79 -3.58 13.04
C ASP A 5 3.12 -2.52 11.98
N HIS A 6 4.39 -2.07 11.92
CA HIS A 6 4.94 -1.13 10.95
C HIS A 6 6.46 -1.19 10.94
N GLY A 7 7.08 -0.52 9.98
CA GLY A 7 8.50 -0.22 9.97
C GLY A 7 8.83 1.11 10.67
N TRP A 8 10.01 1.72 10.39
CA TRP A 8 10.49 2.90 11.11
C TRP A 8 11.46 3.74 10.29
N HIS A 9 11.31 5.07 10.31
CA HIS A 9 12.28 6.03 9.77
C HIS A 9 13.28 6.42 10.85
N LEU A 10 14.56 6.49 10.47
CA LEU A 10 15.67 6.90 11.31
C LEU A 10 16.46 8.09 10.73
N GLY A 11 15.75 9.02 10.08
CA GLY A 11 16.30 10.18 9.38
C GLY A 11 16.16 10.08 7.86
N ASP A 12 15.71 8.95 7.31
CA ASP A 12 15.41 8.83 5.88
C ASP A 12 14.32 9.82 5.50
N HIS A 13 14.49 10.54 4.36
CA HIS A 13 13.60 11.61 3.92
C HIS A 13 13.44 12.76 4.92
N ASP A 14 14.42 12.99 5.80
CA ASP A 14 14.33 13.93 6.94
C ASP A 14 13.17 13.60 7.90
N LEU A 15 12.74 12.33 7.91
CA LEU A 15 11.63 11.83 8.71
C LEU A 15 12.12 10.92 9.83
N TRP A 16 11.36 10.93 10.91
CA TRP A 16 11.50 10.05 12.06
C TRP A 16 10.18 9.33 12.32
N GLU A 17 10.24 8.18 13.00
CA GLU A 17 9.08 7.37 13.33
C GLU A 17 8.46 6.66 12.11
N LYS A 18 7.13 6.51 12.08
CA LYS A 18 6.40 5.61 11.19
C LYS A 18 5.31 6.27 10.33
N HIS A 19 5.13 7.55 10.48
CA HIS A 19 3.94 8.27 10.04
C HIS A 19 3.97 8.64 8.55
N THR A 20 4.15 7.63 7.68
CA THR A 20 4.21 7.81 6.21
C THR A 20 3.63 6.62 5.45
N ASN A 21 3.47 6.78 4.12
CA ASN A 21 3.18 5.68 3.19
C ASN A 21 4.44 5.10 2.51
N LEU A 22 5.63 5.53 2.93
CA LEU A 22 6.89 5.08 2.33
C LEU A 22 7.28 3.68 2.81
N GLU A 23 8.17 3.01 2.07
CA GLU A 23 8.58 1.62 2.30
C GLU A 23 9.12 1.41 3.72
N ASN A 24 9.91 2.36 4.25
CA ASN A 24 10.45 2.27 5.60
C ASN A 24 9.38 2.15 6.69
N ALA A 25 8.19 2.71 6.48
CA ALA A 25 7.06 2.61 7.40
C ALA A 25 6.14 1.42 7.10
N THR A 26 5.92 1.10 5.81
CA THR A 26 4.91 0.14 5.41
C THR A 26 5.43 -1.30 5.27
N ARG A 27 6.74 -1.49 5.06
CA ARG A 27 7.36 -2.81 4.99
C ARG A 27 7.71 -3.33 6.39
N ALA A 28 6.78 -4.04 6.98
CA ALA A 28 6.97 -4.70 8.26
C ALA A 28 7.38 -6.19 8.08
N PRO A 29 8.17 -6.78 9.01
CA PRO A 29 8.50 -8.20 8.95
C PRO A 29 7.24 -9.05 9.18
N LEU A 30 7.14 -10.16 8.42
CA LEU A 30 6.13 -11.19 8.62
C LEU A 30 6.78 -12.57 8.52
N ILE A 31 6.70 -13.34 9.59
CA ILE A 31 7.19 -14.72 9.65
C ILE A 31 6.06 -15.64 10.09
N ILE A 32 5.77 -16.64 9.29
CA ILE A 32 4.74 -17.64 9.58
C ILE A 32 5.39 -19.02 9.56
N ALA A 33 5.22 -19.77 10.64
CA ALA A 33 5.63 -21.18 10.72
C ALA A 33 4.41 -22.04 11.04
N ALA A 34 4.26 -23.16 10.32
CA ALA A 34 3.19 -24.12 10.55
C ALA A 34 3.69 -25.54 10.34
N PRO A 35 3.10 -26.55 10.99
CA PRO A 35 3.47 -27.95 10.79
C PRO A 35 3.39 -28.36 9.30
N GLY A 36 4.39 -29.09 8.82
CA GLY A 36 4.47 -29.55 7.44
C GLY A 36 4.92 -28.52 6.41
N MET A 37 5.11 -27.26 6.78
CA MET A 37 5.62 -26.21 5.90
C MET A 37 7.15 -26.22 5.89
N LYS A 38 7.75 -26.10 4.69
CA LYS A 38 9.20 -25.98 4.53
C LYS A 38 9.66 -24.54 4.79
N PRO A 39 10.85 -24.35 5.40
CA PRO A 39 11.46 -23.02 5.49
C PRO A 39 11.68 -22.40 4.11
N GLY A 40 11.46 -21.10 3.99
CA GLY A 40 11.69 -20.38 2.75
C GLY A 40 11.41 -18.88 2.88
N GLN A 41 11.67 -18.15 1.80
CA GLN A 41 11.38 -16.73 1.69
C GLN A 41 10.58 -16.46 0.42
N SER A 42 9.67 -15.52 0.45
CA SER A 42 8.90 -15.09 -0.71
C SER A 42 8.98 -13.57 -0.90
N LYS A 43 8.87 -13.15 -2.16
CA LYS A 43 8.69 -11.74 -2.55
C LYS A 43 7.22 -11.40 -2.81
N SER A 44 6.29 -12.31 -2.51
CA SER A 44 4.87 -12.05 -2.62
C SER A 44 4.48 -10.86 -1.74
N LEU A 45 3.73 -9.94 -2.31
CA LEU A 45 3.12 -8.86 -1.54
C LEU A 45 2.08 -9.43 -0.58
N SER A 46 2.04 -8.88 0.62
CA SER A 46 1.08 -9.24 1.66
C SER A 46 0.62 -8.01 2.43
N GLU A 47 -0.53 -8.10 3.03
CA GLU A 47 -1.09 -7.08 3.91
C GLU A 47 -1.41 -7.69 5.28
N HIS A 48 -1.53 -6.88 6.31
CA HIS A 48 -1.95 -7.37 7.64
C HIS A 48 -3.33 -8.06 7.60
N LEU A 49 -4.18 -7.68 6.65
CA LEU A 49 -5.47 -8.31 6.39
C LEU A 49 -5.34 -9.80 6.03
N ASP A 50 -4.21 -10.22 5.48
CA ASP A 50 -3.94 -11.59 5.04
C ASP A 50 -3.61 -12.53 6.21
N ILE A 51 -3.23 -12.00 7.38
CA ILE A 51 -2.80 -12.79 8.54
C ILE A 51 -3.96 -13.66 9.06
N PHE A 52 -5.13 -13.07 9.29
CA PHE A 52 -6.26 -13.79 9.87
C PHE A 52 -6.78 -14.92 8.96
N PRO A 53 -7.06 -14.69 7.65
CA PRO A 53 -7.45 -15.78 6.76
C PRO A 53 -6.38 -16.86 6.62
N THR A 54 -5.08 -16.49 6.71
CA THR A 54 -3.98 -17.45 6.71
C THR A 54 -4.02 -18.37 7.93
N ILE A 55 -4.24 -17.80 9.11
CA ILE A 55 -4.36 -18.59 10.37
C ILE A 55 -5.55 -19.56 10.28
N CYS A 56 -6.70 -19.09 9.81
CA CYS A 56 -7.87 -19.95 9.63
C CYS A 56 -7.55 -21.13 8.69
N ASP A 57 -6.99 -20.86 7.53
CA ASP A 57 -6.67 -21.88 6.53
C ASP A 57 -5.60 -22.88 7.02
N LEU A 58 -4.56 -22.40 7.73
CA LEU A 58 -3.55 -23.29 8.33
C LEU A 58 -4.11 -24.16 9.44
N ALA A 59 -5.09 -23.67 10.18
CA ALA A 59 -5.79 -24.42 11.24
C ALA A 59 -6.89 -25.35 10.69
N GLY A 60 -7.14 -25.40 9.38
CA GLY A 60 -8.22 -26.18 8.78
C GLY A 60 -9.63 -25.63 9.08
N LEU A 61 -9.72 -24.35 9.44
CA LEU A 61 -10.98 -23.66 9.71
C LEU A 61 -11.50 -22.97 8.44
N SER A 62 -12.81 -22.82 8.34
CA SER A 62 -13.42 -22.04 7.26
C SER A 62 -13.02 -20.57 7.37
N VAL A 63 -12.52 -20.01 6.27
CA VAL A 63 -12.21 -18.58 6.18
C VAL A 63 -13.54 -17.80 6.08
N PRO A 64 -13.81 -16.85 7.00
CA PRO A 64 -15.03 -16.04 6.95
C PRO A 64 -15.14 -15.23 5.66
N LYS A 65 -16.31 -15.27 5.01
CA LYS A 65 -16.53 -14.65 3.68
C LYS A 65 -16.42 -13.12 3.67
N GLN A 66 -16.61 -12.46 4.81
CA GLN A 66 -16.54 -11.01 4.95
C GLN A 66 -15.09 -10.46 5.01
N LEU A 67 -14.08 -11.33 5.10
CA LEU A 67 -12.68 -10.90 5.14
C LEU A 67 -12.24 -10.41 3.76
N GLN A 68 -11.51 -9.30 3.76
CA GLN A 68 -10.91 -8.72 2.54
C GLN A 68 -9.54 -9.33 2.22
N GLY A 69 -8.83 -9.82 3.24
CA GLY A 69 -7.52 -10.44 3.08
C GLY A 69 -7.60 -11.85 2.48
N LYS A 70 -6.48 -12.33 2.00
CA LYS A 70 -6.31 -13.65 1.35
C LYS A 70 -5.36 -14.53 2.15
N SER A 71 -5.61 -15.84 2.16
CA SER A 71 -4.66 -16.79 2.78
C SER A 71 -3.31 -16.77 2.05
N LEU A 72 -2.22 -16.67 2.82
CA LEU A 72 -0.84 -16.80 2.35
C LEU A 72 -0.37 -18.26 2.31
N LYS A 73 -1.20 -19.23 2.66
CA LYS A 73 -0.85 -20.66 2.59
C LYS A 73 -0.35 -21.11 1.21
N PRO A 74 -0.92 -20.67 0.07
CA PRO A 74 -0.35 -20.97 -1.25
C PRO A 74 1.10 -20.49 -1.42
N VAL A 75 1.43 -19.32 -0.86
CA VAL A 75 2.81 -18.78 -0.87
C VAL A 75 3.74 -19.61 0.00
N MET A 76 3.26 -20.11 1.15
CA MET A 76 4.03 -20.99 2.04
C MET A 76 4.30 -22.36 1.42
N LEU A 77 3.39 -22.87 0.60
CA LEU A 77 3.56 -24.13 -0.15
C LEU A 77 4.49 -23.97 -1.35
N ASN A 78 4.46 -22.82 -2.00
CA ASN A 78 5.32 -22.46 -3.13
C ASN A 78 5.72 -20.99 -3.07
N ASN A 79 6.96 -20.72 -2.69
CA ASN A 79 7.49 -19.37 -2.48
C ASN A 79 7.50 -18.48 -3.73
N SER A 80 7.34 -19.07 -4.92
CA SER A 80 7.22 -18.33 -6.19
C SER A 80 5.78 -17.86 -6.48
N THR A 81 4.80 -18.34 -5.72
CA THR A 81 3.40 -17.94 -5.86
C THR A 81 3.18 -16.53 -5.30
N SER A 82 2.28 -15.77 -5.91
CA SER A 82 1.77 -14.51 -5.36
C SER A 82 0.25 -14.59 -5.23
N VAL A 83 -0.28 -14.10 -4.13
CA VAL A 83 -1.74 -14.03 -3.87
C VAL A 83 -2.28 -12.61 -4.08
N ASN A 84 -1.42 -11.61 -4.01
CA ASN A 84 -1.76 -10.22 -4.22
C ASN A 84 -0.95 -9.63 -5.37
N GLU A 85 -1.62 -8.93 -6.28
CA GLU A 85 -0.99 -8.16 -7.35
C GLU A 85 -0.36 -6.87 -6.81
N TYR A 86 -0.99 -6.29 -5.80
CA TYR A 86 -0.55 -5.09 -5.10
C TYR A 86 -0.97 -5.13 -3.64
N SER A 87 -0.36 -4.28 -2.82
CA SER A 87 -0.78 -3.97 -1.46
C SER A 87 -1.13 -2.49 -1.34
N VAL A 88 -2.04 -2.14 -0.42
CA VAL A 88 -2.52 -0.77 -0.24
C VAL A 88 -2.30 -0.32 1.20
N SER A 89 -1.89 0.92 1.35
CA SER A 89 -1.81 1.60 2.64
C SER A 89 -2.39 3.01 2.54
N GLN A 90 -2.77 3.58 3.67
CA GLN A 90 -3.20 4.98 3.73
C GLN A 90 -2.62 5.66 4.95
N TYR A 91 -2.23 6.91 4.79
CA TYR A 91 -1.80 7.75 5.89
C TYR A 91 -2.14 9.22 5.65
N PRO A 92 -2.67 9.95 6.65
CA PRO A 92 -2.99 11.37 6.51
C PRO A 92 -1.73 12.24 6.53
N ARG A 93 -1.79 13.38 5.85
CA ARG A 93 -0.80 14.44 5.94
C ARG A 93 -1.47 15.74 6.37
N LYS A 94 -0.87 16.42 7.33
CA LYS A 94 -1.28 17.77 7.69
C LYS A 94 -0.55 18.76 6.78
N LEU A 95 -1.30 19.57 6.06
CA LEU A 95 -0.77 20.72 5.33
C LEU A 95 -0.73 21.94 6.26
N SER A 96 0.23 22.82 6.02
CA SER A 96 0.22 24.15 6.65
C SER A 96 -0.96 24.98 6.13
N LYS A 97 -1.34 26.03 6.88
CA LYS A 97 -2.40 26.95 6.43
C LYS A 97 -2.07 27.60 5.08
N GLU A 98 -0.81 27.92 4.85
CA GLU A 98 -0.33 28.51 3.59
C GLU A 98 -0.45 27.53 2.42
N GLU A 99 -0.07 26.26 2.61
CA GLU A 99 -0.21 25.22 1.58
C GLU A 99 -1.68 24.99 1.24
N MET A 100 -2.57 24.93 2.23
CA MET A 100 -4.00 24.78 2.00
C MET A 100 -4.59 25.96 1.22
N GLN A 101 -4.24 27.20 1.61
CA GLN A 101 -4.71 28.41 0.95
C GLN A 101 -4.23 28.50 -0.50
N LYS A 102 -2.96 28.18 -0.76
CA LYS A 102 -2.40 28.11 -2.12
C LYS A 102 -3.09 27.07 -2.99
N ALA A 103 -3.52 25.97 -2.40
CA ALA A 103 -4.19 24.88 -3.09
C ALA A 103 -5.71 25.07 -3.22
N GLY A 104 -6.29 26.11 -2.58
CA GLY A 104 -7.72 26.38 -2.61
C GLY A 104 -8.55 25.39 -1.78
N TYR A 105 -8.00 24.82 -0.71
CA TYR A 105 -8.69 23.88 0.16
C TYR A 105 -9.06 24.51 1.51
N ASP A 106 -10.30 24.27 1.92
CA ASP A 106 -10.85 24.81 3.18
C ASP A 106 -10.64 23.87 4.38
N SER A 107 -10.32 22.61 4.13
CA SER A 107 -10.15 21.62 5.19
C SER A 107 -8.83 20.87 5.07
N ASN A 108 -8.22 20.56 6.22
CA ASN A 108 -7.00 19.77 6.30
C ASN A 108 -7.31 18.28 6.45
N LYS A 109 -8.07 17.74 5.52
CA LYS A 109 -8.42 16.32 5.46
C LYS A 109 -7.64 15.58 4.36
N MET A 110 -6.34 15.89 4.26
CA MET A 110 -5.48 15.28 3.27
C MET A 110 -5.16 13.84 3.67
N MET A 111 -5.48 12.89 2.78
CA MET A 111 -5.17 11.48 2.90
C MET A 111 -4.33 11.03 1.71
N GLY A 112 -3.20 10.37 1.99
CA GLY A 112 -2.40 9.67 1.00
C GLY A 112 -2.85 8.22 0.90
N TYR A 113 -3.26 7.80 -0.29
CA TYR A 113 -3.52 6.40 -0.62
C TYR A 113 -2.36 5.87 -1.45
N SER A 114 -1.71 4.83 -0.96
CA SER A 114 -0.52 4.27 -1.59
C SER A 114 -0.77 2.84 -2.06
N LEU A 115 -0.47 2.55 -3.32
CA LEU A 115 -0.55 1.23 -3.93
C LEU A 115 0.86 0.78 -4.32
N ARG A 116 1.27 -0.38 -3.80
CA ARG A 116 2.58 -0.99 -3.97
C ARG A 116 2.47 -2.26 -4.83
N THR A 117 3.14 -2.28 -5.97
CA THR A 117 3.41 -3.50 -6.75
C THR A 117 4.84 -3.98 -6.46
N ASN A 118 5.29 -5.09 -7.06
CA ASN A 118 6.68 -5.56 -6.87
C ASN A 118 7.73 -4.55 -7.36
N GLN A 119 7.41 -3.71 -8.35
CA GLN A 119 8.35 -2.75 -8.91
C GLN A 119 8.05 -1.31 -8.51
N TYR A 120 6.78 -0.92 -8.46
CA TYR A 120 6.40 0.48 -8.30
C TYR A 120 5.59 0.71 -7.04
N ARG A 121 5.68 1.93 -6.51
CA ARG A 121 4.71 2.51 -5.58
C ARG A 121 4.09 3.74 -6.23
N LEU A 122 2.78 3.86 -6.15
CA LEU A 122 2.04 5.08 -6.48
C LEU A 122 1.32 5.56 -5.22
N THR A 123 1.48 6.83 -4.86
CA THR A 123 0.70 7.48 -3.81
C THR A 123 -0.11 8.62 -4.40
N ILE A 124 -1.43 8.58 -4.21
CA ILE A 124 -2.35 9.68 -4.58
C ILE A 124 -2.77 10.39 -3.29
N TRP A 125 -2.49 11.67 -3.23
CA TRP A 125 -2.90 12.55 -2.15
C TRP A 125 -4.24 13.18 -2.48
N MET A 126 -5.25 12.93 -1.66
CA MET A 126 -6.62 13.40 -1.89
C MET A 126 -7.11 14.23 -0.70
N ASN A 127 -7.82 15.31 -0.99
CA ASN A 127 -8.45 16.13 0.05
C ASN A 127 -9.93 15.79 0.16
N ASP A 128 -10.41 15.68 1.41
CA ASP A 128 -11.82 15.41 1.75
C ASP A 128 -12.42 14.23 0.96
N PHE A 129 -11.67 13.12 0.90
CA PHE A 129 -12.06 11.89 0.22
C PHE A 129 -11.93 10.69 1.17
N THR A 130 -12.88 9.76 1.09
CA THR A 130 -12.85 8.44 1.71
C THR A 130 -13.15 7.36 0.66
N THR A 131 -12.62 6.16 0.84
CA THR A 131 -12.70 5.09 -0.17
C THR A 131 -14.11 4.56 -0.42
N ASP A 132 -15.08 4.87 0.44
CA ASP A 132 -16.49 4.53 0.28
C ASP A 132 -17.27 5.54 -0.59
N GLN A 133 -16.60 6.58 -1.07
CA GLN A 133 -17.15 7.57 -1.99
C GLN A 133 -16.69 7.32 -3.42
N PRO A 134 -17.46 7.74 -4.46
CA PRO A 134 -17.02 7.71 -5.83
C PRO A 134 -15.70 8.48 -6.03
N PHE A 135 -14.77 7.89 -6.77
CA PHE A 135 -13.50 8.54 -7.06
C PHE A 135 -13.69 9.81 -7.91
N GLU A 136 -13.18 10.92 -7.42
CA GLU A 136 -13.23 12.22 -8.10
C GLU A 136 -11.82 12.77 -8.32
N THR A 137 -11.39 12.88 -9.58
CA THR A 137 -10.08 13.41 -9.96
C THR A 137 -9.83 14.83 -9.41
N LYS A 138 -10.88 15.66 -9.28
CA LYS A 138 -10.78 17.03 -8.73
C LYS A 138 -10.33 17.07 -7.26
N LYS A 139 -10.47 15.95 -6.52
CA LYS A 139 -10.00 15.82 -5.14
C LYS A 139 -8.53 15.46 -5.03
N VAL A 140 -7.86 15.16 -6.16
CA VAL A 140 -6.44 14.83 -6.19
C VAL A 140 -5.61 16.10 -6.04
N PHE A 141 -4.88 16.18 -4.93
CA PHE A 141 -3.94 17.26 -4.66
C PHE A 141 -2.57 17.05 -5.31
N ALA A 142 -2.02 15.84 -5.14
CA ALA A 142 -0.71 15.47 -5.67
C ALA A 142 -0.63 13.97 -5.95
N THR A 143 0.35 13.59 -6.77
CA THR A 143 0.66 12.19 -7.06
C THR A 143 2.16 11.98 -7.04
N GLU A 144 2.59 10.91 -6.40
CA GLU A 144 3.97 10.48 -6.33
C GLU A 144 4.09 9.05 -6.87
N MET A 145 5.19 8.76 -7.54
CA MET A 145 5.50 7.41 -8.00
C MET A 145 7.00 7.14 -7.86
N TYR A 146 7.35 5.91 -7.47
CA TYR A 146 8.71 5.45 -7.27
C TYR A 146 8.93 4.11 -7.95
N ASP A 147 10.16 3.88 -8.47
CA ASP A 147 10.60 2.63 -9.10
C ASP A 147 11.68 1.97 -8.25
N TYR A 148 11.36 0.90 -7.57
CA TYR A 148 12.28 0.20 -6.66
C TYR A 148 13.46 -0.51 -7.35
N THR A 149 13.40 -0.68 -8.68
CA THR A 149 14.55 -1.20 -9.43
C THR A 149 15.60 -0.13 -9.68
N ALA A 150 15.21 1.13 -9.75
CA ALA A 150 16.10 2.27 -9.99
C ALA A 150 16.38 3.07 -8.69
N ASP A 151 15.41 3.19 -7.82
CA ASP A 151 15.45 3.98 -6.59
C ASP A 151 14.75 3.25 -5.42
N PRO A 152 15.42 2.28 -4.80
CA PRO A 152 14.85 1.51 -3.68
C PRO A 152 14.61 2.34 -2.42
N LEU A 153 15.12 3.58 -2.37
CA LEU A 153 14.97 4.50 -1.25
C LEU A 153 13.93 5.60 -1.48
N GLU A 154 13.17 5.53 -2.57
CA GLU A 154 12.05 6.44 -2.87
C GLU A 154 12.44 7.93 -2.87
N LYS A 155 13.65 8.27 -3.36
CA LYS A 155 14.18 9.65 -3.31
C LYS A 155 13.66 10.55 -4.42
N VAL A 156 13.26 9.97 -5.56
CA VAL A 156 12.91 10.71 -6.76
C VAL A 156 11.49 10.37 -7.20
N ASN A 157 10.58 11.35 -7.14
CA ASN A 157 9.24 11.20 -7.69
C ASN A 157 9.31 11.18 -9.23
N ILE A 158 8.99 10.03 -9.82
CA ILE A 158 9.05 9.80 -11.27
C ILE A 158 7.69 9.93 -11.96
N TYR A 159 6.61 10.27 -11.25
CA TYR A 159 5.25 10.26 -11.79
C TYR A 159 5.08 11.04 -13.10
N LYS A 160 5.78 12.17 -13.25
CA LYS A 160 5.72 13.05 -14.43
C LYS A 160 6.85 12.84 -15.44
N ALA A 161 7.75 11.89 -15.20
CA ALA A 161 8.87 11.65 -16.09
C ALA A 161 8.42 10.85 -17.33
N ASP A 162 8.72 11.36 -18.52
CA ASP A 162 8.28 10.79 -19.80
C ASP A 162 8.61 9.29 -19.95
N LYS A 163 9.79 8.88 -19.49
CA LYS A 163 10.24 7.48 -19.48
C LYS A 163 9.26 6.53 -18.77
N TYR A 164 8.50 7.03 -17.79
CA TYR A 164 7.61 6.22 -16.93
C TYR A 164 6.12 6.44 -17.21
N LYS A 165 5.78 7.14 -18.30
CA LYS A 165 4.40 7.52 -18.62
C LYS A 165 3.42 6.34 -18.67
N ASP A 166 3.82 5.23 -19.29
CA ASP A 166 2.96 4.04 -19.38
C ASP A 166 2.81 3.33 -18.04
N ALA A 167 3.91 3.21 -17.28
CA ALA A 167 3.89 2.67 -15.93
C ALA A 167 3.02 3.53 -14.99
N ALA A 168 3.13 4.85 -15.07
CA ALA A 168 2.33 5.77 -14.29
C ALA A 168 0.83 5.65 -14.61
N LYS A 169 0.48 5.50 -15.89
CA LYS A 169 -0.90 5.25 -16.31
C LYS A 169 -1.44 3.92 -15.80
N ASP A 170 -0.66 2.85 -15.86
CA ASP A 170 -1.05 1.53 -15.34
C ASP A 170 -1.26 1.58 -13.83
N MET A 171 -0.30 2.12 -13.07
CA MET A 171 -0.40 2.26 -11.62
C MET A 171 -1.59 3.12 -11.19
N TYR A 172 -1.84 4.22 -11.90
CA TYR A 172 -3.00 5.09 -11.65
C TYR A 172 -4.32 4.35 -11.91
N SER A 173 -4.39 3.57 -13.00
CA SER A 173 -5.57 2.75 -13.33
C SER A 173 -5.84 1.69 -12.26
N LYS A 174 -4.79 1.04 -11.72
CA LYS A 174 -4.91 0.08 -10.62
C LYS A 174 -5.46 0.75 -9.36
N MET A 175 -4.98 1.95 -9.02
CA MET A 175 -5.48 2.70 -7.86
C MET A 175 -6.94 3.11 -8.03
N VAL A 176 -7.35 3.60 -9.20
CA VAL A 176 -8.75 3.90 -9.49
C VAL A 176 -9.62 2.64 -9.43
N GLY A 177 -9.12 1.52 -9.94
CA GLY A 177 -9.78 0.22 -9.82
C GLY A 177 -9.97 -0.21 -8.36
N PHE A 178 -8.95 0.00 -7.52
CA PHE A 178 -9.06 -0.24 -6.08
C PHE A 178 -10.17 0.63 -5.46
N PHE A 179 -10.19 1.96 -5.70
CA PHE A 179 -11.23 2.83 -5.16
C PHE A 179 -12.63 2.38 -5.56
N LYS A 180 -12.85 2.07 -6.85
CA LYS A 180 -14.14 1.55 -7.35
C LYS A 180 -14.56 0.25 -6.66
N SER A 181 -13.60 -0.59 -6.28
CA SER A 181 -13.91 -1.85 -5.56
C SER A 181 -14.36 -1.63 -4.11
N GLN A 182 -14.06 -0.45 -3.54
CA GLN A 182 -14.40 -0.07 -2.16
C GLN A 182 -15.69 0.78 -2.07
N GLU A 183 -16.19 1.31 -3.20
CA GLU A 183 -17.45 2.05 -3.22
C GLU A 183 -18.58 1.20 -2.63
N LYS A 184 -19.46 1.80 -1.85
CA LYS A 184 -20.61 1.10 -1.27
C LYS A 184 -21.44 0.46 -2.36
N LYS A 185 -21.61 -0.86 -2.27
CA LYS A 185 -22.54 -1.63 -3.07
C LYS A 185 -23.95 -1.51 -2.52
#